data_352e495bd9812b1e57efcb2e513ca9ba
#
_entry.id   352e495bd9812b1e57efcb2e513ca9ba
#
_cell.length_a   1.000
_cell.length_b   1.000
_cell.length_c   1.000
_cell.angle_alpha   90.00
_cell.angle_beta   90.00
_cell.angle_gamma   90.00
#
_symmetry.space_group_name_H-M   'P 1'
#
loop_
_entity.id
_entity.type
_entity.pdbx_description
1 polymer ?
#
loop_
_entity_poly.entity_id
_entity_poly.type
_entity_poly.pdbx_seq_one_letter_code
_entity_poly.pdbx_strand_id
1 'polypeptide(L)'
;MGDLAPQMKGMEMTRLKNGKLRRKDGVWDPLKRSAVDKQQAEVVVKTPQSDSPSYRLAYVDTDFLCREELRPVRLQLELLKTEMALTERGINSTVVMFGGARIPEPGGEAWAARNETQKRNLEQSSVYYDEARKFARLCTDYGAKSGHLEYVVVTGGGPGVMEAGNRGAMDAGGPSIGLNIVLPHEQAPNPYVTPELSFNFHYFAIRKMHFLMRAKAVVVFPGGFGTLDELFEALTLIQTKRMAPIPLILFGEKFWRSVVNFEFLADFGTIAPEDMNLLHFAETADDAWKIISDYYEH
;
A
#
# COMPACT_ATOMS: atom_id res chain seq x y z
N MET A 1 -43.43 -17.68 -19.52
CA MET A 1 -42.76 -17.22 -18.29
C MET A 1 -41.47 -18.04 -18.19
N GLY A 2 -40.43 -17.52 -18.81
CA GLY A 2 -39.13 -18.21 -18.91
C GLY A 2 -38.23 -17.83 -17.76
N ASP A 3 -37.54 -18.81 -17.21
CA ASP A 3 -36.53 -18.70 -16.17
C ASP A 3 -35.37 -17.78 -16.58
N LEU A 4 -35.35 -16.58 -16.01
CA LEU A 4 -34.20 -15.71 -16.02
C LEU A 4 -33.45 -15.90 -14.68
N ALA A 5 -32.63 -16.94 -14.59
CA ALA A 5 -31.63 -17.08 -13.55
C ALA A 5 -30.26 -16.72 -14.11
N PRO A 6 -29.76 -15.48 -13.95
CA PRO A 6 -28.37 -15.18 -14.27
C PRO A 6 -27.43 -15.81 -13.25
N GLN A 7 -26.36 -16.39 -13.74
CA GLN A 7 -25.27 -17.01 -12.99
C GLN A 7 -24.66 -16.03 -11.97
N MET A 8 -25.01 -16.16 -10.72
CA MET A 8 -24.36 -15.48 -9.60
C MET A 8 -23.21 -16.36 -9.06
N LYS A 9 -22.04 -16.29 -9.66
CA LYS A 9 -20.80 -16.79 -9.06
C LYS A 9 -20.29 -15.75 -8.08
N GLY A 10 -20.25 -16.08 -6.79
CA GLY A 10 -19.49 -15.33 -5.80
C GLY A 10 -20.13 -15.06 -4.43
N MET A 11 -21.38 -15.45 -4.19
CA MET A 11 -21.96 -15.38 -2.85
C MET A 11 -22.80 -16.62 -2.57
N GLU A 12 -22.35 -17.48 -1.67
CA GLU A 12 -23.19 -18.60 -1.19
C GLU A 12 -24.38 -18.08 -0.39
N MET A 13 -25.55 -18.20 -0.97
CA MET A 13 -26.83 -17.89 -0.36
C MET A 13 -27.52 -19.18 0.05
N THR A 14 -27.92 -19.28 1.30
CA THR A 14 -28.73 -20.41 1.77
C THR A 14 -30.20 -20.18 1.46
N ARG A 15 -30.82 -21.07 0.69
CA ARG A 15 -32.26 -21.01 0.41
C ARG A 15 -33.04 -21.56 1.60
N LEU A 16 -33.89 -20.74 2.20
CA LEU A 16 -34.81 -21.20 3.24
C LEU A 16 -35.92 -22.05 2.62
N LYS A 17 -36.53 -22.97 3.40
CA LYS A 17 -37.63 -23.86 2.97
C LYS A 17 -38.85 -23.13 2.39
N ASN A 18 -38.99 -21.83 2.62
CA ASN A 18 -40.04 -20.96 2.10
C ASN A 18 -39.65 -20.17 0.84
N GLY A 19 -38.55 -20.50 0.19
CA GLY A 19 -38.06 -19.84 -1.04
C GLY A 19 -37.39 -18.48 -0.84
N LYS A 20 -37.29 -17.98 0.41
CA LYS A 20 -36.60 -16.71 0.72
C LYS A 20 -35.08 -16.91 0.81
N LEU A 21 -34.34 -15.92 0.33
CA LEU A 21 -32.88 -15.91 0.38
C LEU A 21 -32.41 -15.23 1.66
N ARG A 22 -31.46 -15.84 2.39
CA ARG A 22 -30.80 -15.26 3.55
C ARG A 22 -29.32 -15.07 3.28
N ARG A 23 -28.74 -13.95 3.73
CA ARG A 23 -27.27 -13.75 3.68
C ARG A 23 -26.59 -14.78 4.58
N LYS A 24 -25.36 -15.19 4.22
CA LYS A 24 -24.56 -16.18 4.99
C LYS A 24 -24.24 -15.71 6.42
N ASP A 25 -24.18 -14.36 6.61
CA ASP A 25 -24.00 -13.70 7.91
C ASP A 25 -25.26 -13.70 8.81
N GLY A 26 -26.37 -14.27 8.33
CA GLY A 26 -27.62 -14.35 9.06
C GLY A 26 -28.45 -13.08 9.07
N VAL A 27 -27.98 -11.99 8.46
CA VAL A 27 -28.69 -10.70 8.40
C VAL A 27 -29.80 -10.78 7.35
N TRP A 28 -31.02 -10.42 7.77
CA TRP A 28 -32.16 -10.25 6.87
C TRP A 28 -32.11 -8.85 6.27
N ASP A 29 -32.04 -8.77 4.93
CA ASP A 29 -32.13 -7.50 4.21
C ASP A 29 -33.21 -7.64 3.11
N PRO A 30 -34.40 -7.02 3.29
CA PRO A 30 -35.49 -7.07 2.32
C PRO A 30 -35.28 -6.14 1.12
N LEU A 31 -34.29 -5.26 1.15
CA LEU A 31 -34.03 -4.31 0.08
C LEU A 31 -33.32 -4.98 -1.10
N LYS A 32 -33.57 -4.50 -2.31
CA LYS A 32 -32.85 -4.91 -3.48
C LYS A 32 -31.38 -4.43 -3.40
N ARG A 33 -30.48 -5.27 -3.90
CA ARG A 33 -29.07 -4.91 -3.98
C ARG A 33 -28.84 -3.86 -5.06
N SER A 34 -28.02 -2.85 -4.76
CA SER A 34 -27.63 -1.80 -5.71
C SER A 34 -27.03 -2.34 -7.01
N ALA A 35 -26.35 -3.49 -6.98
CA ALA A 35 -25.81 -4.16 -8.17
C ALA A 35 -26.94 -4.63 -9.13
N VAL A 36 -28.08 -5.06 -8.59
CA VAL A 36 -29.25 -5.46 -9.40
C VAL A 36 -29.88 -4.24 -10.07
N ASP A 37 -30.03 -3.16 -9.31
CA ASP A 37 -30.58 -1.90 -9.83
C ASP A 37 -29.64 -1.29 -10.91
N LYS A 38 -28.32 -1.38 -10.71
CA LYS A 38 -27.34 -0.99 -11.74
C LYS A 38 -27.58 -1.73 -13.06
N GLN A 39 -27.69 -3.08 -13.02
CA GLN A 39 -27.94 -3.88 -14.21
C GLN A 39 -29.29 -3.55 -14.87
N GLN A 40 -30.33 -3.31 -14.09
CA GLN A 40 -31.64 -2.93 -14.59
C GLN A 40 -31.64 -1.54 -15.24
N ALA A 41 -30.89 -0.59 -14.67
CA ALA A 41 -30.76 0.76 -15.21
C ALA A 41 -29.96 0.80 -16.55
N GLU A 42 -29.16 -0.20 -16.87
CA GLU A 42 -28.46 -0.32 -18.16
C GLU A 42 -29.38 -0.76 -19.31
N VAL A 43 -30.56 -1.30 -19.02
CA VAL A 43 -31.52 -1.87 -20.00
C VAL A 43 -32.73 -0.96 -20.24
N VAL A 44 -32.58 0.33 -20.05
CA VAL A 44 -33.69 1.29 -20.20
C VAL A 44 -33.88 1.70 -21.66
N VAL A 45 -35.14 1.84 -22.08
CA VAL A 45 -35.51 2.39 -23.40
C VAL A 45 -34.99 3.83 -23.51
N LYS A 46 -34.26 4.12 -24.58
CA LYS A 46 -33.69 5.45 -24.82
C LYS A 46 -34.78 6.48 -25.09
N THR A 47 -34.87 7.45 -24.23
CA THR A 47 -35.72 8.65 -24.36
C THR A 47 -34.90 9.87 -23.95
N PRO A 48 -35.32 11.10 -24.30
CA PRO A 48 -34.66 12.29 -23.85
C PRO A 48 -34.50 12.36 -22.28
N GLN A 49 -35.44 11.74 -21.58
CA GLN A 49 -35.41 11.68 -20.11
C GLN A 49 -34.37 10.68 -19.61
N SER A 50 -34.33 9.47 -20.17
CA SER A 50 -33.38 8.42 -19.77
C SER A 50 -31.94 8.70 -20.22
N ASP A 51 -31.76 9.50 -21.26
CA ASP A 51 -30.44 9.94 -21.76
C ASP A 51 -29.88 11.15 -20.95
N SER A 52 -30.71 11.79 -20.11
CA SER A 52 -30.28 12.90 -19.29
C SER A 52 -29.29 12.43 -18.21
N PRO A 53 -28.18 13.18 -17.97
CA PRO A 53 -27.26 12.88 -16.86
C PRO A 53 -27.95 12.80 -15.50
N SER A 54 -29.02 13.58 -15.28
CA SER A 54 -29.80 13.54 -14.04
C SER A 54 -30.54 12.25 -13.78
N TYR A 55 -30.71 11.41 -14.80
CA TYR A 55 -31.37 10.10 -14.67
C TYR A 55 -30.43 8.98 -14.24
N ARG A 56 -29.12 9.21 -14.29
CA ARG A 56 -28.11 8.21 -13.87
C ARG A 56 -28.20 7.94 -12.37
N LEU A 57 -28.03 6.68 -11.99
CA LEU A 57 -27.87 6.32 -10.57
C LEU A 57 -26.61 7.00 -10.02
N ALA A 58 -26.74 7.72 -8.91
CA ALA A 58 -25.67 8.57 -8.37
C ALA A 58 -24.33 7.84 -8.14
N TYR A 59 -24.38 6.57 -7.70
CA TYR A 59 -23.16 5.79 -7.40
C TYR A 59 -22.47 5.18 -8.65
N VAL A 60 -23.05 5.32 -9.83
CA VAL A 60 -22.40 4.97 -11.12
C VAL A 60 -22.16 6.18 -12.01
N ASP A 61 -22.56 7.36 -11.56
CA ASP A 61 -22.32 8.62 -12.25
C ASP A 61 -20.95 9.17 -11.85
N THR A 62 -19.93 8.90 -12.69
CA THR A 62 -18.56 9.34 -12.44
C THR A 62 -18.42 10.86 -12.51
N ASP A 63 -19.20 11.54 -13.36
CA ASP A 63 -19.17 13.01 -13.45
C ASP A 63 -19.68 13.62 -12.15
N PHE A 64 -20.76 13.07 -11.60
CA PHE A 64 -21.27 13.47 -10.29
C PHE A 64 -20.27 13.16 -9.17
N LEU A 65 -19.71 11.95 -9.12
CA LEU A 65 -18.75 11.54 -8.08
C LEU A 65 -17.46 12.36 -8.12
N CYS A 66 -17.08 12.93 -9.27
CA CYS A 66 -15.89 13.78 -9.41
C CYS A 66 -16.12 15.25 -9.01
N ARG A 67 -17.34 15.67 -8.67
CA ARG A 67 -17.61 17.02 -8.21
C ARG A 67 -16.85 17.34 -6.92
N GLU A 68 -16.43 18.61 -6.76
CA GLU A 68 -15.64 19.03 -5.59
C GLU A 68 -16.38 18.86 -4.26
N GLU A 69 -17.70 19.06 -4.24
CA GLU A 69 -18.56 18.88 -3.07
C GLU A 69 -18.55 17.43 -2.55
N LEU A 70 -18.24 16.46 -3.42
CA LEU A 70 -18.18 15.03 -3.08
C LEU A 70 -16.80 14.56 -2.64
N ARG A 71 -15.84 15.47 -2.39
CA ARG A 71 -14.52 15.12 -1.85
C ARG A 71 -14.60 14.24 -0.60
N PRO A 72 -15.47 14.49 0.40
CA PRO A 72 -15.59 13.60 1.56
C PRO A 72 -16.00 12.18 1.19
N VAL A 73 -16.87 12.01 0.21
CA VAL A 73 -17.30 10.69 -0.29
C VAL A 73 -16.14 9.97 -0.96
N ARG A 74 -15.35 10.67 -1.80
CA ARG A 74 -14.17 10.08 -2.45
C ARG A 74 -13.10 9.65 -1.46
N LEU A 75 -12.85 10.43 -0.40
CA LEU A 75 -11.95 10.05 0.71
C LEU A 75 -12.40 8.74 1.36
N GLN A 76 -13.70 8.60 1.63
CA GLN A 76 -14.28 7.36 2.17
C GLN A 76 -14.13 6.18 1.19
N LEU A 77 -14.37 6.40 -0.08
CA LEU A 77 -14.24 5.35 -1.11
C LEU A 77 -12.80 4.84 -1.21
N GLU A 78 -11.79 5.72 -1.21
CA GLU A 78 -10.38 5.31 -1.23
C GLU A 78 -9.97 4.55 0.02
N LEU A 79 -10.40 5.01 1.20
CA LEU A 79 -10.15 4.31 2.45
C LEU A 79 -10.78 2.91 2.44
N LEU A 80 -12.06 2.83 2.11
CA LEU A 80 -12.83 1.58 2.18
C LEU A 80 -12.39 0.57 1.11
N LYS A 81 -12.13 1.01 -0.12
CA LYS A 81 -11.76 0.10 -1.22
C LYS A 81 -10.52 -0.72 -0.87
N THR A 82 -9.47 -0.07 -0.41
CA THR A 82 -8.21 -0.72 -0.04
C THR A 82 -8.39 -1.58 1.21
N GLU A 83 -9.04 -1.04 2.25
CA GLU A 83 -9.27 -1.75 3.52
C GLU A 83 -10.09 -3.03 3.34
N MET A 84 -11.16 -2.96 2.56
CA MET A 84 -12.00 -4.12 2.27
C MET A 84 -11.25 -5.18 1.47
N ALA A 85 -10.49 -4.78 0.44
CA ALA A 85 -9.73 -5.72 -0.37
C ALA A 85 -8.65 -6.45 0.44
N LEU A 86 -7.92 -5.74 1.32
CA LEU A 86 -6.92 -6.35 2.20
C LEU A 86 -7.57 -7.29 3.23
N THR A 87 -8.71 -6.89 3.79
CA THR A 87 -9.48 -7.69 4.75
C THR A 87 -10.06 -8.95 4.10
N GLU A 88 -10.66 -8.85 2.93
CA GLU A 88 -11.20 -9.98 2.16
C GLU A 88 -10.11 -10.98 1.75
N ARG A 89 -8.89 -10.50 1.50
CA ARG A 89 -7.70 -11.31 1.22
C ARG A 89 -7.11 -11.93 2.48
N GLY A 90 -7.52 -11.48 3.67
CA GLY A 90 -7.00 -11.97 4.96
C GLY A 90 -5.63 -11.40 5.33
N ILE A 91 -5.19 -10.28 4.72
CA ILE A 91 -3.90 -9.67 5.05
C ILE A 91 -3.98 -9.06 6.46
N ASN A 92 -3.26 -9.65 7.39
CA ASN A 92 -3.27 -9.27 8.80
C ASN A 92 -2.18 -8.25 9.14
N SER A 93 -0.99 -8.40 8.56
CA SER A 93 0.13 -7.50 8.82
C SER A 93 1.03 -7.31 7.61
N THR A 94 1.71 -6.16 7.59
CA THR A 94 2.60 -5.76 6.50
C THR A 94 3.98 -5.36 7.01
N VAL A 95 4.96 -5.42 6.10
CA VAL A 95 6.26 -4.76 6.26
C VAL A 95 6.38 -3.69 5.19
N VAL A 96 6.51 -2.45 5.64
CA VAL A 96 6.58 -1.28 4.76
C VAL A 96 8.00 -1.07 4.29
N MET A 97 8.19 -0.93 3.00
CA MET A 97 9.48 -0.60 2.40
C MET A 97 9.38 0.72 1.65
N PHE A 98 10.07 1.73 2.17
CA PHE A 98 10.25 3.02 1.51
C PHE A 98 11.65 3.15 0.95
N GLY A 99 11.81 3.89 -0.14
CA GLY A 99 13.11 4.15 -0.72
C GLY A 99 13.04 4.87 -2.07
N GLY A 100 14.22 5.18 -2.61
CA GLY A 100 14.35 5.97 -3.81
C GLY A 100 13.89 5.26 -5.09
N ALA A 101 12.98 5.90 -5.83
CA ALA A 101 12.52 5.44 -7.14
C ALA A 101 13.61 5.50 -8.21
N ARG A 102 14.71 6.21 -7.95
CA ARG A 102 15.80 6.45 -8.91
C ARG A 102 17.01 5.53 -8.73
N ILE A 103 16.99 4.68 -7.71
CA ILE A 103 18.05 3.70 -7.46
C ILE A 103 17.88 2.56 -8.45
N PRO A 104 18.83 2.36 -9.40
CA PRO A 104 18.71 1.30 -10.39
C PRO A 104 19.05 -0.07 -9.80
N GLU A 105 18.65 -1.13 -10.47
CA GLU A 105 19.23 -2.46 -10.20
C GLU A 105 20.72 -2.48 -10.60
N PRO A 106 21.52 -3.38 -10.01
CA PRO A 106 22.93 -3.50 -10.38
C PRO A 106 23.13 -3.73 -11.86
N GLY A 107 23.97 -2.89 -12.47
CA GLY A 107 24.19 -2.88 -13.92
C GLY A 107 23.09 -2.21 -14.75
N GLY A 108 22.02 -1.75 -14.11
CA GLY A 108 20.97 -0.98 -14.75
C GLY A 108 21.36 0.48 -15.01
N GLU A 109 20.64 1.12 -15.91
CA GLU A 109 20.88 2.51 -16.27
C GLU A 109 20.42 3.47 -15.16
N ALA A 110 21.27 4.42 -14.80
CA ALA A 110 20.92 5.53 -13.91
C ALA A 110 20.12 6.61 -14.66
N TRP A 111 18.94 6.24 -15.17
CA TRP A 111 18.08 7.02 -16.08
C TRP A 111 17.74 8.43 -15.56
N ALA A 112 17.72 8.62 -14.25
CA ALA A 112 17.37 9.89 -13.61
C ALA A 112 18.58 10.82 -13.41
N ALA A 113 19.79 10.38 -13.75
CA ALA A 113 20.99 11.19 -13.59
C ALA A 113 21.01 12.34 -14.60
N ARG A 114 21.38 13.52 -14.11
CA ARG A 114 21.53 14.74 -14.94
C ARG A 114 22.97 15.14 -15.18
N ASN A 115 23.92 14.45 -14.53
CA ASN A 115 25.36 14.67 -14.66
C ASN A 115 26.12 13.42 -14.19
N GLU A 116 27.43 13.35 -14.49
CA GLU A 116 28.28 12.21 -14.17
C GLU A 116 28.39 11.92 -12.66
N THR A 117 28.33 12.94 -11.82
CA THR A 117 28.36 12.76 -10.36
C THR A 117 27.10 12.04 -9.88
N GLN A 118 25.92 12.46 -10.35
CA GLN A 118 24.66 11.78 -10.03
C GLN A 118 24.62 10.37 -10.58
N LYS A 119 25.10 10.17 -11.81
CA LYS A 119 25.18 8.85 -12.43
C LYS A 119 25.99 7.89 -11.57
N ARG A 120 27.22 8.25 -11.25
CA ARG A 120 28.10 7.44 -10.40
C ARG A 120 27.48 7.14 -9.03
N ASN A 121 26.85 8.15 -8.39
CA ASN A 121 26.25 7.96 -7.08
C ASN A 121 25.04 7.02 -7.14
N LEU A 122 24.20 7.13 -8.15
CA LEU A 122 23.06 6.23 -8.35
C LEU A 122 23.52 4.80 -8.66
N GLU A 123 24.53 4.64 -9.52
CA GLU A 123 25.13 3.33 -9.82
C GLU A 123 25.72 2.68 -8.55
N GLN A 124 26.42 3.45 -7.72
CA GLN A 124 26.93 2.96 -6.43
C GLN A 124 25.81 2.62 -5.43
N SER A 125 24.66 3.30 -5.54
CA SER A 125 23.50 3.03 -4.68
C SER A 125 22.72 1.79 -5.09
N SER A 126 23.07 1.15 -6.21
CA SER A 126 22.38 -0.07 -6.68
C SER A 126 22.46 -1.24 -5.69
N VAL A 127 23.46 -1.23 -4.79
CA VAL A 127 23.54 -2.19 -3.68
C VAL A 127 22.27 -2.18 -2.82
N TYR A 128 21.62 -1.04 -2.66
CA TYR A 128 20.36 -0.93 -1.91
C TYR A 128 19.17 -1.59 -2.63
N TYR A 129 19.20 -1.67 -3.96
CA TYR A 129 18.22 -2.44 -4.72
C TYR A 129 18.32 -3.93 -4.38
N ASP A 130 19.54 -4.49 -4.42
CA ASP A 130 19.77 -5.89 -4.09
C ASP A 130 19.41 -6.22 -2.64
N GLU A 131 19.81 -5.37 -1.70
CA GLU A 131 19.49 -5.57 -0.29
C GLU A 131 17.97 -5.43 -0.04
N ALA A 132 17.28 -4.50 -0.70
CA ALA A 132 15.83 -4.38 -0.63
C ALA A 132 15.12 -5.63 -1.17
N ARG A 133 15.61 -6.18 -2.28
CA ARG A 133 15.09 -7.41 -2.87
C ARG A 133 15.31 -8.62 -1.95
N LYS A 134 16.51 -8.75 -1.35
CA LYS A 134 16.80 -9.81 -0.36
C LYS A 134 15.93 -9.67 0.88
N PHE A 135 15.81 -8.46 1.43
CA PHE A 135 14.98 -8.21 2.61
C PHE A 135 13.53 -8.59 2.37
N ALA A 136 12.96 -8.21 1.23
CA ALA A 136 11.60 -8.58 0.86
C ALA A 136 11.41 -10.10 0.75
N ARG A 137 12.41 -10.84 0.25
CA ARG A 137 12.39 -12.31 0.25
C ARG A 137 12.35 -12.88 1.66
N LEU A 138 13.21 -12.38 2.58
CA LEU A 138 13.21 -12.83 3.98
C LEU A 138 11.84 -12.63 4.65
N CYS A 139 11.23 -11.46 4.46
CA CYS A 139 9.87 -11.17 4.95
C CYS A 139 8.85 -12.17 4.40
N THR A 140 8.90 -12.42 3.10
CA THR A 140 7.95 -13.30 2.39
C THR A 140 8.15 -14.77 2.76
N ASP A 141 9.39 -15.24 2.85
CA ASP A 141 9.72 -16.60 3.30
C ASP A 141 9.22 -16.84 4.74
N TYR A 142 9.36 -15.84 5.62
CA TYR A 142 8.81 -15.93 6.97
C TYR A 142 7.27 -15.93 6.95
N GLY A 143 6.67 -15.05 6.16
CA GLY A 143 5.22 -14.95 5.97
C GLY A 143 4.56 -16.20 5.43
N ALA A 144 5.31 -17.10 4.77
CA ALA A 144 4.81 -18.37 4.29
C ALA A 144 4.25 -19.25 5.42
N LYS A 145 4.74 -19.11 6.66
CA LYS A 145 4.23 -19.80 7.85
C LYS A 145 2.76 -19.48 8.15
N SER A 146 2.30 -18.31 7.77
CA SER A 146 0.91 -17.86 7.92
C SER A 146 0.09 -17.98 6.64
N GLY A 147 0.62 -18.66 5.59
CA GLY A 147 0.03 -18.65 4.26
C GLY A 147 0.14 -17.30 3.55
N HIS A 148 1.18 -16.54 3.84
CA HIS A 148 1.43 -15.19 3.33
C HIS A 148 0.34 -14.16 3.73
N LEU A 149 -0.21 -14.31 4.94
CA LEU A 149 -1.18 -13.36 5.50
C LEU A 149 -0.55 -12.37 6.46
N GLU A 150 0.68 -12.64 6.90
CA GLU A 150 1.47 -11.77 7.77
C GLU A 150 2.81 -11.41 7.13
N TYR A 151 3.36 -10.27 7.55
CA TYR A 151 4.62 -9.69 7.06
C TYR A 151 4.61 -9.46 5.54
N VAL A 152 3.43 -9.22 4.97
CA VAL A 152 3.29 -8.98 3.52
C VAL A 152 3.99 -7.67 3.15
N VAL A 153 4.88 -7.74 2.17
CA VAL A 153 5.62 -6.56 1.70
C VAL A 153 4.67 -5.54 1.08
N VAL A 154 4.76 -4.28 1.52
CA VAL A 154 4.05 -3.16 0.93
C VAL A 154 5.02 -2.06 0.52
N THR A 155 4.84 -1.56 -0.69
CA THR A 155 5.63 -0.46 -1.26
C THR A 155 4.72 0.57 -1.91
N GLY A 156 5.31 1.67 -2.37
CA GLY A 156 4.60 2.65 -3.20
C GLY A 156 4.30 2.21 -4.64
N GLY A 157 4.70 1.00 -5.03
CA GLY A 157 4.40 0.41 -6.35
C GLY A 157 5.21 0.96 -7.53
N GLY A 158 6.10 1.94 -7.30
CA GLY A 158 6.95 2.55 -8.33
C GLY A 158 8.24 1.78 -8.61
N PRO A 159 9.18 2.37 -9.37
CA PRO A 159 10.48 1.77 -9.68
C PRO A 159 11.49 1.82 -8.51
N GLY A 160 12.69 1.34 -8.75
CA GLY A 160 13.81 1.39 -7.81
C GLY A 160 13.62 0.50 -6.60
N VAL A 161 13.82 1.02 -5.40
CA VAL A 161 13.69 0.25 -4.15
C VAL A 161 12.29 -0.36 -3.99
N MET A 162 11.24 0.34 -4.44
CA MET A 162 9.87 -0.17 -4.39
C MET A 162 9.70 -1.40 -5.28
N GLU A 163 10.25 -1.33 -6.49
CA GLU A 163 10.30 -2.47 -7.42
C GLU A 163 11.10 -3.63 -6.83
N ALA A 164 12.27 -3.36 -6.27
CA ALA A 164 13.10 -4.37 -5.62
C ALA A 164 12.33 -5.12 -4.52
N GLY A 165 11.56 -4.39 -3.70
CA GLY A 165 10.71 -4.97 -2.66
C GLY A 165 9.62 -5.89 -3.23
N ASN A 166 8.86 -5.42 -4.21
CA ASN A 166 7.83 -6.25 -4.83
C ASN A 166 8.42 -7.48 -5.56
N ARG A 167 9.56 -7.29 -6.26
CA ARG A 167 10.27 -8.37 -6.95
C ARG A 167 10.79 -9.43 -5.98
N GLY A 168 11.35 -9.01 -4.83
CA GLY A 168 11.81 -9.93 -3.80
C GLY A 168 10.69 -10.80 -3.23
N ALA A 169 9.51 -10.22 -3.03
CA ALA A 169 8.33 -10.97 -2.60
C ALA A 169 7.87 -11.98 -3.68
N MET A 170 7.85 -11.57 -4.94
CA MET A 170 7.52 -12.46 -6.06
C MET A 170 8.55 -13.59 -6.20
N ASP A 171 9.85 -13.32 -6.04
CA ASP A 171 10.92 -14.32 -6.09
C ASP A 171 10.74 -15.42 -5.03
N ALA A 172 10.16 -15.08 -3.86
CA ALA A 172 9.83 -16.01 -2.79
C ALA A 172 8.43 -16.62 -2.93
N GLY A 173 7.73 -16.38 -4.03
CA GLY A 173 6.41 -16.96 -4.32
C GLY A 173 5.26 -16.39 -3.50
N GLY A 174 5.45 -15.26 -2.81
CA GLY A 174 4.41 -14.61 -2.04
C GLY A 174 3.85 -13.33 -2.66
N PRO A 175 2.71 -12.83 -2.16
CA PRO A 175 2.10 -11.60 -2.63
C PRO A 175 2.84 -10.38 -2.11
N SER A 176 2.69 -9.26 -2.84
CA SER A 176 3.10 -7.94 -2.38
C SER A 176 2.07 -6.88 -2.74
N ILE A 177 2.04 -5.81 -1.98
CA ILE A 177 1.09 -4.71 -2.11
C ILE A 177 1.80 -3.51 -2.74
N GLY A 178 1.15 -2.89 -3.73
CA GLY A 178 1.55 -1.61 -4.29
C GLY A 178 0.51 -0.53 -3.98
N LEU A 179 0.89 0.47 -3.19
CA LEU A 179 0.04 1.63 -2.92
C LEU A 179 0.49 2.79 -3.82
N ASN A 180 0.02 2.79 -5.05
CA ASN A 180 0.37 3.78 -6.05
C ASN A 180 -0.37 5.11 -5.81
N ILE A 181 0.12 6.17 -6.42
CA ILE A 181 -0.55 7.47 -6.43
C ILE A 181 -0.49 8.04 -7.84
N VAL A 182 -1.53 8.76 -8.24
CA VAL A 182 -1.56 9.41 -9.56
C VAL A 182 -0.50 10.49 -9.61
N LEU A 183 0.53 10.30 -10.42
CA LEU A 183 1.61 11.27 -10.66
C LEU A 183 1.71 11.59 -12.16
N PRO A 184 2.13 12.84 -12.53
CA PRO A 184 2.18 13.25 -13.93
C PRO A 184 3.11 12.42 -14.83
N HIS A 185 4.08 11.74 -14.23
CA HIS A 185 5.16 11.04 -14.96
C HIS A 185 5.23 9.52 -14.70
N GLU A 186 4.44 9.00 -13.78
CA GLU A 186 4.35 7.56 -13.52
C GLU A 186 3.12 7.00 -14.24
N GLN A 187 3.37 6.13 -15.23
CA GLN A 187 2.30 5.60 -16.10
C GLN A 187 1.76 4.25 -15.66
N ALA A 188 2.52 3.48 -14.91
CA ALA A 188 2.12 2.14 -14.45
C ALA A 188 2.87 1.74 -13.17
N PRO A 189 2.26 0.88 -12.33
CA PRO A 189 2.97 0.20 -11.25
C PRO A 189 4.08 -0.70 -11.82
N ASN A 190 5.09 -1.01 -10.98
CA ASN A 190 6.08 -1.99 -11.37
C ASN A 190 5.44 -3.38 -11.59
N PRO A 191 5.99 -4.22 -12.48
CA PRO A 191 5.36 -5.48 -12.91
C PRO A 191 5.34 -6.58 -11.85
N TYR A 192 5.98 -6.37 -10.70
CA TYR A 192 6.11 -7.36 -9.64
C TYR A 192 5.07 -7.21 -8.51
N VAL A 193 4.28 -6.13 -8.52
CA VAL A 193 3.14 -5.98 -7.61
C VAL A 193 2.09 -7.04 -7.94
N THR A 194 1.55 -7.68 -6.92
CA THR A 194 0.40 -8.61 -7.11
C THR A 194 -0.78 -7.84 -7.70
N PRO A 195 -1.33 -8.24 -8.86
CA PRO A 195 -2.34 -7.44 -9.58
C PRO A 195 -3.55 -7.05 -8.73
N GLU A 196 -4.07 -7.98 -7.92
CA GLU A 196 -5.24 -7.77 -7.05
C GLU A 196 -4.91 -6.94 -5.79
N LEU A 197 -3.62 -6.68 -5.55
CA LEU A 197 -3.12 -5.85 -4.44
C LEU A 197 -2.43 -4.57 -4.92
N SER A 198 -2.68 -4.18 -6.17
CA SER A 198 -2.22 -2.92 -6.75
C SER A 198 -3.31 -1.87 -6.64
N PHE A 199 -3.13 -0.91 -5.75
CA PHE A 199 -4.08 0.17 -5.50
C PHE A 199 -3.55 1.49 -6.04
N ASN A 200 -4.44 2.36 -6.51
CA ASN A 200 -4.10 3.69 -7.00
C ASN A 200 -4.91 4.74 -6.25
N PHE A 201 -4.22 5.73 -5.69
CA PHE A 201 -4.78 6.77 -4.84
C PHE A 201 -4.76 8.13 -5.54
N HIS A 202 -5.73 8.96 -5.21
CA HIS A 202 -5.73 10.39 -5.49
C HIS A 202 -5.24 11.19 -4.28
N TYR A 203 -5.60 10.75 -3.05
CA TYR A 203 -5.30 11.47 -1.81
C TYR A 203 -4.09 10.88 -1.09
N PHE A 204 -3.01 11.68 -0.97
CA PHE A 204 -1.81 11.30 -0.22
C PHE A 204 -2.14 10.89 1.22
N ALA A 205 -3.02 11.64 1.91
CA ALA A 205 -3.37 11.36 3.30
C ALA A 205 -3.94 9.96 3.50
N ILE A 206 -4.82 9.50 2.62
CA ILE A 206 -5.42 8.17 2.69
C ILE A 206 -4.39 7.08 2.38
N ARG A 207 -3.55 7.31 1.36
CA ARG A 207 -2.44 6.40 1.01
C ARG A 207 -1.49 6.21 2.18
N LYS A 208 -1.06 7.30 2.83
CA LYS A 208 -0.16 7.28 3.99
C LYS A 208 -0.74 6.48 5.15
N MET A 209 -2.03 6.64 5.45
CA MET A 209 -2.70 5.82 6.46
C MET A 209 -2.59 4.33 6.14
N HIS A 210 -2.81 3.91 4.90
CA HIS A 210 -2.76 2.50 4.52
C HIS A 210 -1.37 1.87 4.63
N PHE A 211 -0.30 2.64 4.48
CA PHE A 211 1.05 2.13 4.76
C PHE A 211 1.17 1.68 6.21
N LEU A 212 0.62 2.45 7.16
CA LEU A 212 0.86 2.26 8.58
C LEU A 212 -0.20 1.42 9.30
N MET A 213 -1.44 1.34 8.79
CA MET A 213 -2.57 0.69 9.47
C MET A 213 -2.32 -0.78 9.83
N ARG A 214 -1.51 -1.50 9.04
CA ARG A 214 -1.17 -2.92 9.26
C ARG A 214 0.32 -3.16 9.44
N ALA A 215 1.13 -2.08 9.56
CA ALA A 215 2.57 -2.19 9.60
C ALA A 215 3.05 -2.87 10.89
N LYS A 216 3.84 -3.93 10.76
CA LYS A 216 4.67 -4.50 11.82
C LYS A 216 6.09 -3.92 11.82
N ALA A 217 6.56 -3.42 10.69
CA ALA A 217 7.84 -2.73 10.59
C ALA A 217 7.83 -1.74 9.42
N VAL A 218 8.68 -0.73 9.54
CA VAL A 218 8.98 0.21 8.47
C VAL A 218 10.47 0.20 8.21
N VAL A 219 10.87 -0.14 6.99
CA VAL A 219 12.27 -0.13 6.55
C VAL A 219 12.46 0.93 5.48
N VAL A 220 13.37 1.86 5.73
CA VAL A 220 13.55 3.06 4.93
C VAL A 220 14.93 3.06 4.31
N PHE A 221 14.99 2.76 3.02
CA PHE A 221 16.20 2.81 2.21
C PHE A 221 16.51 4.24 1.77
N PRO A 222 17.74 4.53 1.33
CA PRO A 222 18.08 5.84 0.78
C PRO A 222 17.07 6.32 -0.24
N GLY A 223 16.64 7.59 -0.13
CA GLY A 223 15.62 8.14 -0.99
C GLY A 223 15.52 9.67 -0.91
N GLY A 224 14.55 10.21 -1.63
CA GLY A 224 14.31 11.65 -1.71
C GLY A 224 13.22 12.14 -0.76
N PHE A 225 12.61 13.27 -1.12
CA PHE A 225 11.60 13.94 -0.28
C PHE A 225 10.41 13.07 0.09
N GLY A 226 9.89 12.26 -0.84
CA GLY A 226 8.78 11.36 -0.52
C GLY A 226 9.17 10.29 0.50
N THR A 227 10.43 9.81 0.45
CA THR A 227 10.94 8.85 1.45
C THR A 227 11.12 9.51 2.81
N LEU A 228 11.62 10.74 2.85
CA LEU A 228 11.76 11.53 4.08
C LEU A 228 10.38 11.87 4.70
N ASP A 229 9.42 12.22 3.88
CA ASP A 229 8.05 12.54 4.30
C ASP A 229 7.40 11.35 5.02
N GLU A 230 7.50 10.15 4.46
CA GLU A 230 6.96 8.94 5.09
C GLU A 230 7.73 8.53 6.36
N LEU A 231 9.06 8.72 6.37
CA LEU A 231 9.88 8.48 7.57
C LEU A 231 9.45 9.38 8.73
N PHE A 232 9.36 10.69 8.50
CA PHE A 232 9.05 11.64 9.56
C PHE A 232 7.59 11.57 10.01
N GLU A 233 6.67 11.15 9.14
CA GLU A 233 5.31 10.85 9.57
C GLU A 233 5.28 9.66 10.53
N ALA A 234 5.93 8.54 10.19
CA ALA A 234 5.98 7.37 11.05
C ALA A 234 6.63 7.71 12.42
N LEU A 235 7.77 8.41 12.40
CA LEU A 235 8.44 8.88 13.63
C LEU A 235 7.51 9.75 14.48
N THR A 236 6.82 10.70 13.86
CA THR A 236 5.91 11.62 14.56
C THR A 236 4.74 10.87 15.18
N LEU A 237 4.15 9.91 14.48
CA LEU A 237 3.02 9.13 14.99
C LEU A 237 3.42 8.26 16.18
N ILE A 238 4.61 7.66 16.15
CA ILE A 238 5.14 6.86 17.26
C ILE A 238 5.50 7.77 18.44
N GLN A 239 6.27 8.85 18.22
CA GLN A 239 6.66 9.82 19.23
C GLN A 239 5.45 10.41 19.97
N THR A 240 4.42 10.79 19.23
CA THR A 240 3.20 11.37 19.81
C THR A 240 2.20 10.32 20.34
N LYS A 241 2.58 9.04 20.35
CA LYS A 241 1.75 7.91 20.81
C LYS A 241 0.42 7.77 20.07
N ARG A 242 0.36 8.22 18.83
CA ARG A 242 -0.79 8.00 17.93
C ARG A 242 -0.71 6.64 17.25
N MET A 243 0.46 6.06 17.23
CA MET A 243 0.75 4.71 16.75
C MET A 243 1.56 3.96 17.81
N ALA A 244 1.31 2.68 17.99
CA ALA A 244 2.15 1.84 18.84
C ALA A 244 3.58 1.78 18.26
N PRO A 245 4.61 1.70 19.10
CA PRO A 245 5.98 1.49 18.62
C PRO A 245 6.09 0.22 17.78
N ILE A 246 6.76 0.33 16.66
CA ILE A 246 7.17 -0.78 15.78
C ILE A 246 8.62 -0.54 15.36
N PRO A 247 9.38 -1.57 14.94
CA PRO A 247 10.71 -1.37 14.39
C PRO A 247 10.68 -0.40 13.21
N LEU A 248 11.44 0.71 13.35
CA LEU A 248 11.67 1.66 12.28
C LEU A 248 13.16 1.63 11.96
N ILE A 249 13.49 1.13 10.77
CA ILE A 249 14.85 0.77 10.37
C ILE A 249 15.31 1.68 9.24
N LEU A 250 16.39 2.39 9.46
CA LEU A 250 17.09 3.21 8.48
C LEU A 250 18.19 2.37 7.83
N PHE A 251 18.00 2.01 6.60
CA PHE A 251 18.94 1.19 5.84
C PHE A 251 20.04 2.05 5.21
N GLY A 252 21.31 1.76 5.51
CA GLY A 252 22.45 2.56 5.08
C GLY A 252 22.74 3.75 6.00
N GLU A 253 23.28 3.50 7.19
CA GLU A 253 23.50 4.48 8.25
C GLU A 253 24.26 5.72 7.74
N LYS A 254 25.30 5.52 6.92
CA LYS A 254 26.09 6.62 6.34
C LYS A 254 25.24 7.62 5.56
N PHE A 255 24.28 7.13 4.76
CA PHE A 255 23.36 8.01 4.01
C PHE A 255 22.51 8.82 4.98
N TRP A 256 21.87 8.16 5.93
CA TRP A 256 20.91 8.79 6.84
C TRP A 256 21.56 9.83 7.73
N ARG A 257 22.73 9.53 8.31
CA ARG A 257 23.49 10.50 9.11
C ARG A 257 24.05 11.67 8.30
N SER A 258 24.18 11.51 6.99
CA SER A 258 24.57 12.61 6.10
C SER A 258 23.39 13.51 5.72
N VAL A 259 22.16 12.97 5.71
CA VAL A 259 20.95 13.69 5.31
C VAL A 259 20.27 14.34 6.52
N VAL A 260 20.26 13.65 7.67
CA VAL A 260 19.61 14.13 8.91
C VAL A 260 20.58 13.99 10.07
N ASN A 261 20.84 15.09 10.76
CA ASN A 261 21.58 15.07 12.02
C ASN A 261 20.58 14.90 13.18
N PHE A 262 20.28 13.65 13.51
CA PHE A 262 19.32 13.32 14.57
C PHE A 262 19.80 13.74 15.95
N GLU A 263 21.11 13.59 16.23
CA GLU A 263 21.74 14.01 17.48
C GLU A 263 21.57 15.52 17.69
N PHE A 264 21.75 16.31 16.62
CA PHE A 264 21.53 17.76 16.70
C PHE A 264 20.09 18.11 17.07
N LEU A 265 19.09 17.36 16.59
CA LEU A 265 17.69 17.59 16.95
C LEU A 265 17.46 17.38 18.45
N ALA A 266 18.06 16.35 19.02
CA ALA A 266 18.00 16.07 20.45
C ALA A 266 18.75 17.13 21.27
N ASP A 267 19.97 17.49 20.88
CA ASP A 267 20.80 18.50 21.55
C ASP A 267 20.14 19.90 21.48
N PHE A 268 19.49 20.21 20.36
CA PHE A 268 18.76 21.47 20.18
C PHE A 268 17.44 21.50 20.98
N GLY A 269 16.96 20.34 21.45
CA GLY A 269 15.75 20.21 22.25
C GLY A 269 14.44 20.19 21.46
N THR A 270 14.50 19.90 20.16
CA THR A 270 13.29 19.76 19.32
C THR A 270 12.69 18.38 19.38
N ILE A 271 13.48 17.37 19.79
CA ILE A 271 13.02 16.03 20.15
C ILE A 271 13.63 15.67 21.52
N ALA A 272 13.03 14.71 22.21
CA ALA A 272 13.59 14.20 23.45
C ALA A 272 14.79 13.26 23.17
N PRO A 273 15.81 13.20 24.06
CA PRO A 273 16.92 12.25 23.90
C PRO A 273 16.45 10.80 23.73
N GLU A 274 15.37 10.41 24.38
CA GLU A 274 14.76 9.08 24.31
C GLU A 274 14.18 8.76 22.93
N ASP A 275 13.82 9.77 22.13
CA ASP A 275 13.30 9.59 20.79
C ASP A 275 14.35 8.98 19.84
N MET A 276 15.65 9.09 20.20
CA MET A 276 16.72 8.43 19.47
C MET A 276 16.60 6.91 19.49
N ASN A 277 15.96 6.34 20.51
CA ASN A 277 15.72 4.90 20.62
C ASN A 277 14.68 4.37 19.61
N LEU A 278 13.98 5.25 18.90
CA LEU A 278 13.05 4.89 17.84
C LEU A 278 13.77 4.50 16.54
N LEU A 279 15.04 4.87 16.42
CA LEU A 279 15.84 4.68 15.20
C LEU A 279 16.70 3.44 15.32
N HIS A 280 16.53 2.52 14.40
CA HIS A 280 17.43 1.39 14.20
C HIS A 280 18.16 1.56 12.88
N PHE A 281 19.42 1.11 12.80
CA PHE A 281 20.21 1.14 11.57
C PHE A 281 20.53 -0.28 11.13
N ALA A 282 20.54 -0.51 9.82
CA ALA A 282 20.93 -1.78 9.20
C ALA A 282 21.75 -1.52 7.94
N GLU A 283 22.72 -2.38 7.68
CA GLU A 283 23.55 -2.36 6.45
C GLU A 283 23.25 -3.55 5.55
N THR A 284 22.65 -4.61 6.08
CA THR A 284 22.27 -5.80 5.32
C THR A 284 20.80 -6.18 5.52
N ALA A 285 20.26 -6.93 4.59
CA ALA A 285 18.90 -7.48 4.68
C ALA A 285 18.73 -8.35 5.93
N ASP A 286 19.77 -9.14 6.28
CA ASP A 286 19.77 -10.02 7.45
C ASP A 286 19.74 -9.22 8.75
N ASP A 287 20.50 -8.10 8.84
CA ASP A 287 20.45 -7.20 9.99
C ASP A 287 19.07 -6.60 10.17
N ALA A 288 18.47 -6.09 9.09
CA ALA A 288 17.14 -5.52 9.15
C ALA A 288 16.09 -6.55 9.57
N TRP A 289 16.16 -7.76 9.03
CA TRP A 289 15.27 -8.83 9.44
C TRP A 289 15.48 -9.25 10.90
N LYS A 290 16.73 -9.33 11.34
CA LYS A 290 17.06 -9.65 12.73
C LYS A 290 16.46 -8.65 13.72
N ILE A 291 16.51 -7.35 13.44
CA ILE A 291 15.88 -6.32 14.28
C ILE A 291 14.37 -6.58 14.40
N ILE A 292 13.69 -6.95 13.31
CA ILE A 292 12.26 -7.21 13.32
C ILE A 292 11.95 -8.50 14.10
N SER A 293 12.68 -9.58 13.85
CA SER A 293 12.45 -10.86 14.51
C SER A 293 12.71 -10.74 16.01
N ASP A 294 13.82 -10.13 16.42
CA ASP A 294 14.15 -9.93 17.84
C ASP A 294 13.07 -9.09 18.57
N TYR A 295 12.46 -8.12 17.89
CA TYR A 295 11.40 -7.28 18.47
C TYR A 295 10.11 -8.05 18.76
N TYR A 296 9.76 -9.06 17.95
CA TYR A 296 8.49 -9.79 18.07
C TYR A 296 8.63 -11.19 18.70
N GLU A 297 9.85 -11.73 18.82
CA GLU A 297 10.10 -13.05 19.43
C GLU A 297 10.42 -12.98 20.93
N HIS A 298 10.49 -11.77 21.47
CA HIS A 298 10.65 -11.47 22.90
C HIS A 298 9.38 -10.79 23.44
#